data_6e4050314ecfe252f89209b7e80d7a11
#
_entry.id   6e4050314ecfe252f89209b7e80d7a11
#
_cell.length_a   1.000
_cell.length_b   1.000
_cell.length_c   1.000
_cell.angle_alpha   90.00
_cell.angle_beta   90.00
_cell.angle_gamma   90.00
#
_symmetry.space_group_name_H-M   'P 1'
#
loop_
_entity.id
_entity.type
_entity.pdbx_description
1 polymer ?
#
loop_
_entity_poly.entity_id
_entity_poly.type
_entity_poly.pdbx_seq_one_letter_code
_entity_poly.pdbx_strand_id
1 'polypeptide(L)'
;MFQPKKIFTAATLAVFASAGVSLSAQSDITVAMQLEPPHLDPTSAAAGAIDSVLYSNVFEGLTRFASDGSIIAGLAESWEISNDGTVYTFKLRSGVKFHDGTSMDANDVKFSLDRARAEDSTNAQKALFSGITDVAVVNDTTVKVSLDKPNGSFLFNMAWGDAVIVAPESIEGIKNKPVGTGAFTFQNWVQGDRIELSRNPDYWGNRPALEKATFKFISDPTAAFAAVMAQDVDVFTGFPAPENLPQFEADPRFQVLEGSTEGETILSTNNKMPPLDNVKVRKAIAHAIDRQAIIDGAMFGYGTPIGTHFAPPNPDYVDLTSNSNYDPELSKKLLAEAQNGHQTEYHRIFVRCLIASAIVQALVR
;
A
#
# COMPACT_ATOMS: atom_id res chain seq x y z
N MET A 1 -47.64 14.36 -81.88
CA MET A 1 -48.10 13.33 -80.95
C MET A 1 -46.84 12.67 -80.37
N PHE A 2 -46.32 13.18 -79.23
CA PHE A 2 -45.10 12.70 -78.59
C PHE A 2 -45.49 12.10 -77.27
N GLN A 3 -45.11 10.82 -77.01
CA GLN A 3 -45.23 10.16 -75.75
C GLN A 3 -43.94 10.34 -74.97
N PRO A 4 -43.99 10.64 -73.66
CA PRO A 4 -42.80 10.70 -72.81
C PRO A 4 -42.44 9.32 -72.28
N LYS A 5 -41.18 8.94 -72.45
CA LYS A 5 -40.57 7.75 -71.83
C LYS A 5 -40.42 7.93 -70.30
N LYS A 6 -40.96 7.01 -69.56
CA LYS A 6 -40.75 6.95 -68.09
C LYS A 6 -39.37 6.36 -67.81
N ILE A 7 -38.50 7.12 -67.20
CA ILE A 7 -37.20 6.64 -66.64
C ILE A 7 -37.47 6.15 -65.22
N PHE A 8 -37.29 4.83 -65.01
CA PHE A 8 -37.29 4.25 -63.62
C PHE A 8 -35.87 4.37 -63.12
N THR A 9 -35.66 5.21 -62.11
CA THR A 9 -34.42 5.28 -61.35
C THR A 9 -34.52 4.26 -60.20
N ALA A 10 -33.72 3.17 -60.32
CA ALA A 10 -33.57 2.21 -59.23
C ALA A 10 -32.65 2.82 -58.14
N ALA A 11 -33.18 3.14 -57.00
CA ALA A 11 -32.40 3.54 -55.83
C ALA A 11 -31.86 2.28 -55.14
N THR A 12 -30.56 2.06 -55.29
CA THR A 12 -29.87 0.98 -54.56
C THR A 12 -29.63 1.44 -53.12
N LEU A 13 -30.36 0.84 -52.18
CA LEU A 13 -30.18 1.08 -50.73
C LEU A 13 -28.96 0.29 -50.29
N ALA A 14 -27.83 0.96 -50.10
CA ALA A 14 -26.64 0.36 -49.48
C ALA A 14 -26.86 0.27 -47.95
N VAL A 15 -27.15 -0.92 -47.47
CA VAL A 15 -27.18 -1.22 -46.04
C VAL A 15 -25.73 -1.34 -45.55
N PHE A 16 -25.22 -0.29 -44.91
CA PHE A 16 -24.00 -0.38 -44.11
C PHE A 16 -24.28 -1.19 -42.85
N ALA A 17 -23.97 -2.47 -42.87
CA ALA A 17 -23.85 -3.26 -41.66
C ALA A 17 -22.66 -2.69 -40.85
N SER A 18 -22.94 -1.85 -39.87
CA SER A 18 -21.96 -1.50 -38.84
C SER A 18 -21.67 -2.78 -38.05
N ALA A 19 -20.58 -3.47 -38.40
CA ALA A 19 -20.00 -4.48 -37.54
C ALA A 19 -19.55 -3.73 -36.27
N GLY A 20 -20.39 -3.76 -35.24
CA GLY A 20 -20.02 -3.34 -33.92
C GLY A 20 -18.84 -4.22 -33.48
N VAL A 21 -17.64 -3.63 -33.43
CA VAL A 21 -16.52 -4.25 -32.74
C VAL A 21 -16.95 -4.32 -31.28
N SER A 22 -17.41 -5.50 -30.85
CA SER A 22 -17.56 -5.79 -29.44
C SER A 22 -16.14 -5.77 -28.87
N LEU A 23 -15.74 -4.64 -28.26
CA LEU A 23 -14.60 -4.64 -27.36
C LEU A 23 -14.95 -5.62 -26.25
N SER A 24 -14.41 -6.84 -26.36
CA SER A 24 -14.40 -7.77 -25.23
C SER A 24 -13.68 -7.06 -24.11
N ALA A 25 -14.36 -6.83 -22.98
CA ALA A 25 -13.70 -6.29 -21.81
C ALA A 25 -12.51 -7.20 -21.47
N GLN A 26 -11.33 -6.61 -21.25
CA GLN A 26 -10.15 -7.36 -20.85
C GLN A 26 -10.45 -8.06 -19.54
N SER A 27 -10.29 -9.38 -19.49
CA SER A 27 -10.54 -10.18 -18.29
C SER A 27 -9.31 -10.35 -17.41
N ASP A 28 -8.14 -10.03 -17.95
CA ASP A 28 -6.85 -10.22 -17.31
C ASP A 28 -6.17 -8.87 -17.13
N ILE A 29 -5.38 -8.72 -16.07
CA ILE A 29 -4.58 -7.51 -15.81
C ILE A 29 -3.16 -7.90 -15.44
N THR A 30 -2.18 -7.16 -15.96
CA THR A 30 -0.78 -7.24 -15.56
C THR A 30 -0.38 -5.95 -14.82
N VAL A 31 -0.10 -6.08 -13.54
CA VAL A 31 0.32 -4.99 -12.66
C VAL A 31 1.83 -5.11 -12.43
N ALA A 32 2.60 -4.12 -12.86
CA ALA A 32 4.02 -4.07 -12.53
C ALA A 32 4.25 -3.34 -11.22
N MET A 33 5.25 -3.79 -10.48
CA MET A 33 5.73 -3.20 -9.22
C MET A 33 7.25 -3.35 -9.10
N GLN A 34 7.89 -2.49 -8.31
CA GLN A 34 9.35 -2.48 -8.19
C GLN A 34 9.88 -3.63 -7.34
N LEU A 35 9.18 -3.98 -6.27
CA LEU A 35 9.67 -4.88 -5.23
C LEU A 35 8.90 -6.19 -5.25
N GLU A 36 9.65 -7.29 -5.29
CA GLU A 36 9.14 -8.64 -5.07
C GLU A 36 8.90 -8.88 -3.57
N PRO A 37 7.77 -9.50 -3.18
CA PRO A 37 7.57 -9.97 -1.82
C PRO A 37 8.68 -10.98 -1.40
N PRO A 38 9.26 -10.87 -0.19
CA PRO A 38 10.25 -11.85 0.29
C PRO A 38 9.62 -13.23 0.56
N HIS A 39 8.34 -13.25 0.83
CA HIS A 39 7.46 -14.42 0.99
C HIS A 39 5.99 -13.97 0.95
N LEU A 40 5.04 -14.91 1.05
CA LEU A 40 3.61 -14.63 0.86
C LEU A 40 2.78 -14.68 2.17
N ASP A 41 3.41 -14.53 3.33
CA ASP A 41 2.73 -14.47 4.63
C ASP A 41 2.68 -13.01 5.14
N PRO A 42 1.54 -12.31 5.07
CA PRO A 42 1.41 -10.93 5.54
C PRO A 42 1.53 -10.82 7.07
N THR A 43 1.35 -11.92 7.80
CA THR A 43 1.38 -11.94 9.26
C THR A 43 2.78 -12.17 9.84
N SER A 44 3.84 -12.22 9.03
CA SER A 44 5.20 -12.51 9.52
C SER A 44 6.30 -11.58 9.02
N ALA A 45 5.98 -10.52 8.27
CA ALA A 45 6.94 -9.50 7.84
C ALA A 45 6.25 -8.17 7.53
N ALA A 46 6.94 -7.07 7.81
CA ALA A 46 6.50 -5.70 7.50
C ALA A 46 6.92 -5.26 6.08
N ALA A 47 6.88 -6.14 5.10
CA ALA A 47 7.23 -5.81 3.73
C ALA A 47 5.99 -5.40 2.93
N GLY A 48 5.81 -4.11 2.65
CA GLY A 48 4.65 -3.59 1.91
C GLY A 48 4.40 -4.26 0.56
N ALA A 49 5.43 -4.88 -0.05
CA ALA A 49 5.26 -5.68 -1.27
C ALA A 49 4.36 -6.91 -1.06
N ILE A 50 4.33 -7.49 0.16
CA ILE A 50 3.42 -8.60 0.49
C ILE A 50 1.97 -8.09 0.44
N ASP A 51 1.69 -7.00 1.13
CA ASP A 51 0.35 -6.42 1.19
C ASP A 51 -0.12 -5.93 -0.17
N SER A 52 0.78 -5.35 -0.98
CA SER A 52 0.45 -4.89 -2.34
C SER A 52 -0.09 -6.00 -3.24
N VAL A 53 0.32 -7.25 -3.01
CA VAL A 53 -0.15 -8.41 -3.79
C VAL A 53 -1.29 -9.13 -3.10
N LEU A 54 -1.23 -9.31 -1.77
CA LEU A 54 -2.06 -10.30 -1.07
C LEU A 54 -3.19 -9.71 -0.24
N TYR A 55 -3.00 -8.48 0.32
CA TYR A 55 -4.04 -7.85 1.13
C TYR A 55 -5.28 -7.52 0.28
N SER A 56 -6.44 -7.86 0.75
CA SER A 56 -7.74 -7.74 0.07
C SER A 56 -7.87 -8.51 -1.26
N ASN A 57 -6.80 -9.05 -1.79
CA ASN A 57 -6.85 -9.95 -2.95
C ASN A 57 -6.99 -11.42 -2.52
N VAL A 58 -6.07 -11.88 -1.66
CA VAL A 58 -5.99 -13.26 -1.17
C VAL A 58 -6.44 -13.36 0.27
N PHE A 59 -6.00 -12.43 1.13
CA PHE A 59 -6.31 -12.40 2.55
C PHE A 59 -7.21 -11.22 2.92
N GLU A 60 -8.07 -11.42 3.89
CA GLU A 60 -8.98 -10.41 4.41
C GLU A 60 -8.97 -10.37 5.94
N GLY A 61 -9.23 -9.20 6.52
CA GLY A 61 -9.37 -8.98 7.96
C GLY A 61 -10.82 -8.89 8.41
N LEU A 62 -11.04 -8.74 9.71
CA LEU A 62 -12.37 -8.48 10.28
C LEU A 62 -12.95 -7.18 9.76
N THR A 63 -12.12 -6.16 9.65
CA THR A 63 -12.42 -4.86 9.06
C THR A 63 -11.50 -4.63 7.86
N ARG A 64 -11.77 -3.61 7.05
CA ARG A 64 -10.93 -3.21 5.92
C ARG A 64 -10.99 -1.69 5.70
N PHE A 65 -10.02 -1.16 4.98
CA PHE A 65 -10.03 0.22 4.54
C PHE A 65 -10.94 0.43 3.32
N ALA A 66 -11.70 1.50 3.34
CA ALA A 66 -12.33 2.05 2.15
C ALA A 66 -11.35 2.98 1.40
N SER A 67 -11.72 3.41 0.19
CA SER A 67 -10.86 4.28 -0.64
C SER A 67 -10.60 5.68 -0.05
N ASP A 68 -11.44 6.11 0.90
CA ASP A 68 -11.29 7.36 1.64
C ASP A 68 -10.55 7.20 2.97
N GLY A 69 -10.01 6.01 3.26
CA GLY A 69 -9.32 5.67 4.50
C GLY A 69 -10.25 5.31 5.68
N SER A 70 -11.57 5.39 5.51
CA SER A 70 -12.51 5.00 6.54
C SER A 70 -12.51 3.48 6.76
N ILE A 71 -12.87 3.06 7.98
CA ILE A 71 -12.96 1.64 8.33
C ILE A 71 -14.35 1.11 8.02
N ILE A 72 -14.42 0.05 7.23
CA ILE A 72 -15.65 -0.61 6.84
C ILE A 72 -15.63 -2.10 7.17
N ALA A 73 -16.78 -2.74 7.08
CA ALA A 73 -16.96 -4.17 7.29
C ALA A 73 -16.13 -5.00 6.30
N GLY A 74 -15.37 -5.95 6.85
CA GLY A 74 -14.64 -7.00 6.12
C GLY A 74 -15.32 -8.37 6.33
N LEU A 75 -14.59 -9.33 6.90
CA LEU A 75 -15.13 -10.64 7.30
C LEU A 75 -16.15 -10.54 8.45
N ALA A 76 -16.03 -9.53 9.30
CA ALA A 76 -17.13 -9.14 10.18
C ALA A 76 -18.14 -8.29 9.41
N GLU A 77 -19.43 -8.69 9.43
CA GLU A 77 -20.52 -7.90 8.84
C GLU A 77 -20.90 -6.70 9.71
N SER A 78 -20.68 -6.80 11.03
CA SER A 78 -20.94 -5.75 12.01
C SER A 78 -20.17 -6.02 13.30
N TRP A 79 -20.13 -5.03 14.19
CA TRP A 79 -19.59 -5.14 15.53
C TRP A 79 -20.31 -4.24 16.52
N GLU A 80 -20.24 -4.63 17.79
CA GLU A 80 -20.72 -3.85 18.92
C GLU A 80 -19.54 -3.56 19.85
N ILE A 81 -19.52 -2.36 20.43
CA ILE A 81 -18.47 -1.94 21.37
C ILE A 81 -19.15 -1.73 22.73
N SER A 82 -18.59 -2.29 23.80
CA SER A 82 -19.09 -2.07 25.15
C SER A 82 -18.99 -0.60 25.57
N ASN A 83 -19.81 -0.18 26.53
CA ASN A 83 -19.88 1.22 26.96
C ASN A 83 -18.54 1.76 27.49
N ASP A 84 -17.68 0.90 28.02
CA ASP A 84 -16.35 1.22 28.53
C ASP A 84 -15.27 1.14 27.43
N GLY A 85 -15.64 0.76 26.19
CA GLY A 85 -14.73 0.68 25.06
C GLY A 85 -13.71 -0.46 25.11
N THR A 86 -13.88 -1.44 26.02
CA THR A 86 -12.91 -2.51 26.24
C THR A 86 -13.29 -3.84 25.62
N VAL A 87 -14.53 -4.01 25.17
CA VAL A 87 -15.00 -5.27 24.55
C VAL A 87 -15.62 -5.01 23.20
N TYR A 88 -15.11 -5.71 22.18
CA TYR A 88 -15.63 -5.71 20.83
C TYR A 88 -16.29 -7.06 20.53
N THR A 89 -17.56 -7.05 20.15
CA THR A 89 -18.28 -8.26 19.74
C THR A 89 -18.49 -8.17 18.23
N PHE A 90 -17.75 -9.01 17.49
CA PHE A 90 -17.84 -9.08 16.03
C PHE A 90 -18.84 -10.15 15.62
N LYS A 91 -19.72 -9.80 14.69
CA LYS A 91 -20.60 -10.73 14.00
C LYS A 91 -19.98 -11.05 12.63
N LEU A 92 -19.62 -12.31 12.42
CA LEU A 92 -18.96 -12.78 11.20
C LEU A 92 -19.99 -13.06 10.10
N ARG A 93 -19.56 -12.91 8.86
CA ARG A 93 -20.34 -13.32 7.69
C ARG A 93 -20.48 -14.84 7.69
N SER A 94 -21.68 -15.30 7.33
CA SER A 94 -21.95 -16.73 7.18
C SER A 94 -21.58 -17.21 5.76
N GLY A 95 -21.10 -18.46 5.64
CA GLY A 95 -20.83 -19.11 4.37
C GLY A 95 -19.53 -18.65 3.69
N VAL A 96 -18.66 -17.93 4.38
CA VAL A 96 -17.31 -17.61 3.91
C VAL A 96 -16.48 -18.90 3.87
N LYS A 97 -15.72 -19.08 2.78
CA LYS A 97 -14.80 -20.21 2.63
C LYS A 97 -13.38 -19.71 2.37
N PHE A 98 -12.43 -20.44 2.90
CA PHE A 98 -11.05 -20.34 2.45
C PHE A 98 -10.88 -20.95 1.05
N HIS A 99 -9.79 -20.60 0.38
CA HIS A 99 -9.50 -21.04 -1.00
C HIS A 99 -9.32 -22.54 -1.13
N ASP A 100 -9.07 -23.26 -0.04
CA ASP A 100 -9.00 -24.73 0.00
C ASP A 100 -10.37 -25.40 0.19
N GLY A 101 -11.44 -24.60 0.32
CA GLY A 101 -12.82 -25.04 0.48
C GLY A 101 -13.27 -25.24 1.92
N THR A 102 -12.39 -25.09 2.92
CA THR A 102 -12.78 -25.11 4.34
C THR A 102 -13.62 -23.90 4.69
N SER A 103 -14.54 -24.04 5.64
CA SER A 103 -15.41 -22.95 6.08
C SER A 103 -14.67 -22.06 7.10
N MET A 104 -14.75 -20.75 6.95
CA MET A 104 -14.26 -19.79 7.93
C MET A 104 -15.29 -19.60 9.03
N ASP A 105 -14.84 -19.67 10.29
CA ASP A 105 -15.66 -19.45 11.49
C ASP A 105 -14.94 -18.64 12.58
N ALA A 106 -15.57 -18.53 13.76
CA ALA A 106 -15.02 -17.78 14.89
C ALA A 106 -13.75 -18.41 15.49
N ASN A 107 -13.50 -19.72 15.27
CA ASN A 107 -12.27 -20.37 15.74
C ASN A 107 -11.07 -19.92 14.91
N ASP A 108 -11.23 -19.66 13.61
CA ASP A 108 -10.16 -19.12 12.75
C ASP A 108 -9.78 -17.70 13.16
N VAL A 109 -10.78 -16.89 13.51
CA VAL A 109 -10.54 -15.54 14.06
C VAL A 109 -9.77 -15.62 15.36
N LYS A 110 -10.21 -16.50 16.28
CA LYS A 110 -9.50 -16.73 17.54
C LYS A 110 -8.06 -17.20 17.31
N PHE A 111 -7.86 -18.18 16.44
CA PHE A 111 -6.54 -18.70 16.07
C PHE A 111 -5.64 -17.57 15.54
N SER A 112 -6.13 -16.77 14.58
CA SER A 112 -5.37 -15.69 13.95
C SER A 112 -4.92 -14.64 14.96
N LEU A 113 -5.84 -14.16 15.82
CA LEU A 113 -5.53 -13.14 16.82
C LEU A 113 -4.65 -13.69 17.95
N ASP A 114 -4.89 -14.92 18.41
CA ASP A 114 -4.06 -15.56 19.44
C ASP A 114 -2.63 -15.78 18.92
N ARG A 115 -2.47 -16.23 17.65
CA ARG A 115 -1.18 -16.35 16.99
C ARG A 115 -0.46 -15.01 16.87
N ALA A 116 -1.18 -13.94 16.50
CA ALA A 116 -0.59 -12.61 16.32
C ALA A 116 -0.06 -12.03 17.64
N ARG A 117 -0.75 -12.26 18.75
CA ARG A 117 -0.38 -11.75 20.10
C ARG A 117 0.49 -12.69 20.93
N ALA A 118 0.74 -13.93 20.49
CA ALA A 118 1.53 -14.92 21.22
C ALA A 118 2.94 -14.39 21.58
N GLU A 119 3.53 -14.91 22.67
CA GLU A 119 4.85 -14.45 23.13
C GLU A 119 5.94 -14.70 22.08
N ASP A 120 5.86 -15.81 21.37
CA ASP A 120 6.76 -16.22 20.28
C ASP A 120 6.29 -15.76 18.89
N SER A 121 5.30 -14.88 18.81
CA SER A 121 4.76 -14.37 17.54
C SER A 121 5.84 -13.70 16.71
N THR A 122 5.91 -14.10 15.44
CA THR A 122 6.74 -13.48 14.40
C THR A 122 6.02 -12.35 13.64
N ASN A 123 4.80 -11.98 14.06
CA ASN A 123 4.05 -10.88 13.46
C ASN A 123 4.84 -9.56 13.63
N ALA A 124 5.13 -8.90 12.51
CA ALA A 124 5.94 -7.69 12.51
C ALA A 124 5.27 -6.53 13.26
N GLN A 125 3.94 -6.52 13.29
CA GLN A 125 3.11 -5.55 13.98
C GLN A 125 2.50 -6.10 15.28
N LYS A 126 3.16 -7.05 15.94
CA LYS A 126 2.72 -7.67 17.21
C LYS A 126 2.22 -6.64 18.23
N ALA A 127 2.81 -5.44 18.23
CA ALA A 127 2.41 -4.36 19.13
C ALA A 127 0.94 -3.94 18.95
N LEU A 128 0.35 -4.08 17.76
CA LEU A 128 -1.06 -3.76 17.50
C LEU A 128 -2.03 -4.67 18.25
N PHE A 129 -1.58 -5.87 18.61
CA PHE A 129 -2.36 -6.91 19.30
C PHE A 129 -2.08 -6.98 20.80
N SER A 130 -1.10 -6.22 21.30
CA SER A 130 -0.63 -6.32 22.70
C SER A 130 -1.68 -5.95 23.74
N GLY A 131 -2.68 -5.14 23.37
CA GLY A 131 -3.80 -4.78 24.26
C GLY A 131 -4.90 -5.84 24.34
N ILE A 132 -4.88 -6.89 23.49
CA ILE A 132 -5.88 -7.95 23.50
C ILE A 132 -5.61 -8.88 24.68
N THR A 133 -6.55 -8.95 25.63
CA THR A 133 -6.46 -9.83 26.82
C THR A 133 -7.12 -11.17 26.59
N ASP A 134 -8.21 -11.21 25.81
CA ASP A 134 -8.93 -12.45 25.52
C ASP A 134 -9.61 -12.39 24.15
N VAL A 135 -9.72 -13.56 23.50
CA VAL A 135 -10.51 -13.79 22.29
C VAL A 135 -11.42 -14.98 22.54
N ALA A 136 -12.69 -14.72 22.78
CA ALA A 136 -13.69 -15.74 23.15
C ALA A 136 -14.61 -16.03 21.95
N VAL A 137 -14.71 -17.30 21.57
CA VAL A 137 -15.71 -17.81 20.63
C VAL A 137 -17.04 -17.90 21.35
N VAL A 138 -18.04 -17.12 20.90
CA VAL A 138 -19.40 -17.17 21.45
C VAL A 138 -20.22 -18.25 20.74
N ASN A 139 -20.10 -18.30 19.42
CA ASN A 139 -20.61 -19.32 18.51
C ASN A 139 -19.85 -19.22 17.18
N ASP A 140 -20.16 -20.07 16.20
CA ASP A 140 -19.45 -20.15 14.92
C ASP A 140 -19.37 -18.81 14.15
N THR A 141 -20.30 -17.89 14.38
CA THR A 141 -20.37 -16.60 13.68
C THR A 141 -20.21 -15.40 14.62
N THR A 142 -19.82 -15.60 15.87
CA THR A 142 -19.67 -14.49 16.83
C THR A 142 -18.41 -14.68 17.66
N VAL A 143 -17.52 -13.69 17.59
CA VAL A 143 -16.31 -13.64 18.41
C VAL A 143 -16.30 -12.36 19.25
N LYS A 144 -15.85 -12.49 20.49
CA LYS A 144 -15.68 -11.38 21.41
C LYS A 144 -14.20 -11.17 21.69
N VAL A 145 -13.73 -9.95 21.49
CA VAL A 145 -12.33 -9.55 21.76
C VAL A 145 -12.34 -8.56 22.92
N SER A 146 -11.61 -8.90 23.97
CA SER A 146 -11.46 -8.06 25.17
C SER A 146 -10.10 -7.38 25.17
N LEU A 147 -10.07 -6.10 25.54
CA LEU A 147 -8.88 -5.27 25.63
C LEU A 147 -8.55 -4.93 27.10
N ASP A 148 -7.29 -4.69 27.41
CA ASP A 148 -6.81 -4.22 28.72
C ASP A 148 -7.29 -2.81 29.07
N LYS A 149 -7.55 -1.98 28.05
CA LYS A 149 -8.03 -0.60 28.13
C LYS A 149 -8.70 -0.20 26.82
N PRO A 150 -9.55 0.86 26.83
CA PRO A 150 -10.12 1.40 25.60
C PRO A 150 -9.05 1.76 24.56
N ASN A 151 -9.27 1.35 23.32
CA ASN A 151 -8.37 1.64 22.21
C ASN A 151 -9.16 2.13 20.98
N GLY A 152 -9.15 3.44 20.72
CA GLY A 152 -9.85 4.05 19.60
C GLY A 152 -9.35 3.59 18.22
N SER A 153 -8.11 3.12 18.15
CA SER A 153 -7.51 2.61 16.90
C SER A 153 -7.72 1.10 16.70
N PHE A 154 -8.45 0.42 17.58
CA PHE A 154 -8.55 -1.05 17.52
C PHE A 154 -9.16 -1.54 16.19
N LEU A 155 -10.25 -0.93 15.72
CA LEU A 155 -10.86 -1.31 14.42
C LEU A 155 -9.95 -0.99 13.24
N PHE A 156 -9.19 0.10 13.32
CA PHE A 156 -8.16 0.44 12.34
C PHE A 156 -7.06 -0.63 12.32
N ASN A 157 -6.57 -1.06 13.49
CA ASN A 157 -5.57 -2.12 13.60
C ASN A 157 -6.06 -3.45 12.99
N MET A 158 -7.36 -3.76 13.12
CA MET A 158 -7.96 -4.97 12.55
C MET A 158 -8.15 -4.91 11.02
N ALA A 159 -7.91 -3.75 10.40
CA ALA A 159 -7.93 -3.58 8.96
C ALA A 159 -6.54 -3.71 8.29
N TRP A 160 -5.47 -3.87 9.06
CA TRP A 160 -4.11 -4.03 8.52
C TRP A 160 -3.87 -5.43 7.97
N GLY A 161 -2.92 -5.54 7.02
CA GLY A 161 -2.50 -6.81 6.44
C GLY A 161 -1.98 -7.82 7.49
N ASP A 162 -1.39 -7.32 8.57
CA ASP A 162 -0.93 -8.13 9.71
C ASP A 162 -2.06 -8.76 10.55
N ALA A 163 -3.31 -8.26 10.40
CA ALA A 163 -4.50 -8.71 11.14
C ALA A 163 -5.47 -9.55 10.29
N VAL A 164 -5.01 -10.07 9.16
CA VAL A 164 -5.83 -10.93 8.31
C VAL A 164 -6.14 -12.27 9.00
N ILE A 165 -7.27 -12.85 8.63
CA ILE A 165 -7.70 -14.14 9.15
C ILE A 165 -7.12 -15.26 8.29
N VAL A 166 -6.49 -16.21 8.94
CA VAL A 166 -5.81 -17.36 8.33
C VAL A 166 -6.35 -18.68 8.90
N ALA A 167 -6.38 -19.71 8.05
CA ALA A 167 -6.78 -21.05 8.46
C ALA A 167 -5.62 -21.78 9.17
N PRO A 168 -5.86 -22.42 10.33
CA PRO A 168 -4.84 -23.21 11.04
C PRO A 168 -4.20 -24.27 10.13
N GLU A 169 -4.98 -24.93 9.29
CA GLU A 169 -4.57 -26.05 8.44
C GLU A 169 -3.58 -25.63 7.33
N SER A 170 -3.63 -24.36 6.92
CA SER A 170 -2.78 -23.84 5.82
C SER A 170 -1.55 -23.08 6.29
N ILE A 171 -1.38 -22.90 7.61
CA ILE A 171 -0.38 -21.97 8.16
C ILE A 171 1.06 -22.39 7.86
N GLU A 172 1.38 -23.67 7.84
CA GLU A 172 2.75 -24.15 7.56
C GLU A 172 3.21 -23.81 6.13
N GLY A 173 2.27 -23.77 5.17
CA GLY A 173 2.53 -23.49 3.76
C GLY A 173 2.40 -22.04 3.36
N ILE A 174 1.91 -21.16 4.24
CA ILE A 174 1.42 -19.81 3.94
C ILE A 174 2.46 -18.93 3.22
N LYS A 175 3.75 -19.10 3.52
CA LYS A 175 4.84 -18.32 2.91
C LYS A 175 5.01 -18.56 1.41
N ASN A 176 4.57 -19.70 0.89
CA ASN A 176 4.74 -20.09 -0.51
C ASN A 176 3.43 -20.44 -1.19
N LYS A 177 2.39 -20.81 -0.42
CA LYS A 177 1.07 -21.19 -0.92
C LYS A 177 0.00 -20.54 -0.03
N PRO A 178 -0.22 -19.23 -0.20
CA PRO A 178 -1.19 -18.50 0.61
C PRO A 178 -2.60 -19.01 0.35
N VAL A 179 -3.34 -19.29 1.43
CA VAL A 179 -4.73 -19.69 1.43
C VAL A 179 -5.49 -18.71 2.29
N GLY A 180 -6.34 -17.90 1.68
CA GLY A 180 -7.16 -16.89 2.34
C GLY A 180 -8.62 -17.00 1.93
N THR A 181 -9.40 -15.96 2.21
CA THR A 181 -10.84 -15.88 1.93
C THR A 181 -11.15 -14.94 0.76
N GLY A 182 -10.12 -14.31 0.19
CA GLY A 182 -10.22 -13.19 -0.73
C GLY A 182 -10.79 -13.51 -2.11
N ALA A 183 -10.97 -12.45 -2.88
CA ALA A 183 -11.58 -12.48 -4.21
C ALA A 183 -10.72 -13.17 -5.29
N PHE A 184 -9.44 -13.37 -5.02
CA PHE A 184 -8.50 -14.06 -5.89
C PHE A 184 -7.74 -15.15 -5.14
N THR A 185 -7.52 -16.28 -5.82
CA THR A 185 -6.74 -17.41 -5.35
C THR A 185 -5.32 -17.36 -5.92
N PHE A 186 -4.33 -17.71 -5.10
CA PHE A 186 -2.95 -17.85 -5.54
C PHE A 186 -2.83 -19.03 -6.53
N GLN A 187 -2.12 -18.81 -7.64
CA GLN A 187 -1.88 -19.83 -8.64
C GLN A 187 -0.40 -20.22 -8.74
N ASN A 188 0.47 -19.22 -8.88
CA ASN A 188 1.88 -19.47 -9.11
C ASN A 188 2.74 -18.29 -8.69
N TRP A 189 3.98 -18.57 -8.31
CA TRP A 189 5.03 -17.59 -8.09
C TRP A 189 6.31 -18.02 -8.80
N VAL A 190 6.70 -17.27 -9.81
CA VAL A 190 8.00 -17.39 -10.47
C VAL A 190 8.91 -16.34 -9.83
N GLN A 191 9.78 -16.79 -8.92
CA GLN A 191 10.68 -15.89 -8.19
C GLN A 191 11.54 -15.06 -9.14
N GLY A 192 11.65 -13.76 -8.85
CA GLY A 192 12.36 -12.80 -9.69
C GLY A 192 11.59 -12.34 -10.93
N ASP A 193 10.37 -12.84 -11.15
CA ASP A 193 9.58 -12.50 -12.34
C ASP A 193 8.16 -12.05 -11.97
N ARG A 194 7.31 -12.94 -11.42
CA ARG A 194 5.89 -12.63 -11.21
C ARG A 194 5.17 -13.52 -10.22
N ILE A 195 4.03 -13.01 -9.74
CA ILE A 195 2.99 -13.78 -9.04
C ILE A 195 1.71 -13.75 -9.87
N GLU A 196 1.03 -14.89 -9.97
CA GLU A 196 -0.21 -15.08 -10.71
C GLU A 196 -1.35 -15.40 -9.75
N LEU A 197 -2.45 -14.65 -9.86
CA LEU A 197 -3.69 -14.87 -9.13
C LEU A 197 -4.83 -15.12 -10.11
N SER A 198 -5.79 -15.99 -9.74
CA SER A 198 -7.02 -16.22 -10.49
C SER A 198 -8.24 -15.88 -9.65
N ARG A 199 -9.31 -15.45 -10.30
CA ARG A 199 -10.57 -15.14 -9.60
C ARG A 199 -11.06 -16.34 -8.80
N ASN A 200 -11.43 -16.09 -7.54
CA ASN A 200 -12.09 -17.04 -6.68
C ASN A 200 -13.57 -17.20 -7.11
N PRO A 201 -14.00 -18.38 -7.62
CA PRO A 201 -15.38 -18.60 -8.04
C PRO A 201 -16.37 -18.61 -6.87
N ASP A 202 -15.88 -18.98 -5.67
CA ASP A 202 -16.67 -19.13 -4.45
C ASP A 202 -16.56 -17.92 -3.51
N TYR A 203 -16.10 -16.77 -4.05
CA TYR A 203 -15.94 -15.55 -3.25
C TYR A 203 -17.27 -15.10 -2.64
N TRP A 204 -17.29 -14.88 -1.34
CA TRP A 204 -18.47 -14.47 -0.58
C TRP A 204 -19.00 -13.06 -0.93
N GLY A 205 -18.14 -12.19 -1.44
CA GLY A 205 -18.47 -10.80 -1.79
C GLY A 205 -18.86 -10.64 -3.26
N ASN A 206 -18.74 -9.41 -3.76
CA ASN A 206 -19.01 -9.12 -5.17
C ASN A 206 -17.95 -9.79 -6.06
N ARG A 207 -18.42 -10.56 -7.03
CA ARG A 207 -17.56 -11.23 -8.00
C ARG A 207 -16.73 -10.22 -8.79
N PRO A 208 -15.38 -10.30 -8.79
CA PRO A 208 -14.54 -9.44 -9.62
C PRO A 208 -14.83 -9.62 -11.12
N ALA A 209 -14.72 -8.53 -11.88
CA ALA A 209 -14.82 -8.60 -13.34
C ALA A 209 -13.60 -9.33 -13.95
N LEU A 210 -12.41 -9.10 -13.37
CA LEU A 210 -11.17 -9.75 -13.81
C LEU A 210 -11.18 -11.24 -13.49
N GLU A 211 -10.62 -12.04 -14.40
CA GLU A 211 -10.42 -13.49 -14.22
C GLU A 211 -9.02 -13.82 -13.74
N LYS A 212 -8.03 -13.02 -14.14
CA LYS A 212 -6.63 -13.19 -13.76
C LYS A 212 -5.97 -11.87 -13.44
N ALA A 213 -5.11 -11.88 -12.43
CA ALA A 213 -4.19 -10.78 -12.13
C ALA A 213 -2.76 -11.32 -12.07
N THR A 214 -1.85 -10.67 -12.79
CA THR A 214 -0.42 -10.98 -12.79
C THR A 214 0.34 -9.80 -12.20
N PHE A 215 1.09 -10.02 -11.12
CA PHE A 215 1.97 -9.03 -10.52
C PHE A 215 3.39 -9.30 -11.00
N LYS A 216 3.94 -8.40 -11.83
CA LYS A 216 5.26 -8.51 -12.45
C LYS A 216 6.28 -7.63 -11.73
N PHE A 217 7.48 -8.15 -11.45
CA PHE A 217 8.51 -7.41 -10.71
C PHE A 217 9.52 -6.78 -11.68
N ILE A 218 9.58 -5.44 -11.71
CA ILE A 218 10.48 -4.68 -12.58
C ILE A 218 11.10 -3.56 -11.76
N SER A 219 12.31 -3.76 -11.27
CA SER A 219 13.04 -2.79 -10.43
C SER A 219 13.94 -1.84 -11.23
N ASP A 220 14.40 -2.26 -12.42
CA ASP A 220 15.24 -1.42 -13.28
C ASP A 220 14.41 -0.33 -13.97
N PRO A 221 14.76 0.98 -13.82
CA PRO A 221 14.00 2.07 -14.41
C PRO A 221 13.88 2.02 -15.95
N THR A 222 14.93 1.56 -16.64
CA THR A 222 14.96 1.46 -18.10
C THR A 222 14.06 0.33 -18.59
N ALA A 223 14.11 -0.82 -17.88
CA ALA A 223 13.22 -1.95 -18.18
C ALA A 223 11.75 -1.60 -17.88
N ALA A 224 11.48 -0.85 -16.81
CA ALA A 224 10.15 -0.37 -16.46
C ALA A 224 9.58 0.54 -17.55
N PHE A 225 10.37 1.51 -18.01
CA PHE A 225 9.97 2.38 -19.11
C PHE A 225 9.68 1.59 -20.40
N ALA A 226 10.55 0.66 -20.76
CA ALA A 226 10.38 -0.17 -21.96
C ALA A 226 9.11 -1.04 -21.87
N ALA A 227 8.84 -1.65 -20.73
CA ALA A 227 7.66 -2.50 -20.50
C ALA A 227 6.35 -1.72 -20.63
N VAL A 228 6.28 -0.50 -20.09
CA VAL A 228 5.10 0.37 -20.23
C VAL A 228 4.93 0.80 -21.69
N MET A 229 5.99 1.26 -22.34
CA MET A 229 5.95 1.71 -23.76
C MET A 229 5.54 0.58 -24.71
N ALA A 230 5.95 -0.66 -24.41
CA ALA A 230 5.58 -1.85 -25.18
C ALA A 230 4.17 -2.35 -24.87
N GLN A 231 3.52 -1.80 -23.83
CA GLN A 231 2.23 -2.29 -23.31
C GLN A 231 2.31 -3.75 -22.81
N ASP A 232 3.48 -4.17 -22.30
CA ASP A 232 3.68 -5.48 -21.66
C ASP A 232 3.07 -5.55 -20.26
N VAL A 233 2.69 -4.40 -19.73
CA VAL A 233 2.02 -4.20 -18.44
C VAL A 233 0.88 -3.20 -18.61
N ASP A 234 -0.24 -3.44 -17.90
CA ASP A 234 -1.43 -2.60 -17.96
C ASP A 234 -1.36 -1.45 -16.94
N VAL A 235 -0.73 -1.72 -15.79
CA VAL A 235 -0.57 -0.77 -14.69
C VAL A 235 0.85 -0.90 -14.13
N PHE A 236 1.48 0.22 -13.80
CA PHE A 236 2.71 0.25 -13.03
C PHE A 236 2.49 1.07 -11.76
N THR A 237 2.58 0.43 -10.58
CA THR A 237 2.45 1.10 -9.30
C THR A 237 3.81 1.61 -8.81
N GLY A 238 3.90 2.91 -8.44
CA GLY A 238 5.16 3.47 -7.97
C GLY A 238 6.27 3.40 -9.05
N PHE A 239 6.01 3.98 -10.23
CA PHE A 239 6.93 3.94 -11.37
C PHE A 239 8.33 4.47 -11.02
N PRO A 240 9.43 3.72 -11.29
CA PRO A 240 10.76 4.02 -10.76
C PRO A 240 11.54 5.13 -11.47
N ALA A 241 10.99 5.70 -12.54
CA ALA A 241 11.64 6.71 -13.37
C ALA A 241 10.72 7.93 -13.58
N PRO A 242 10.49 8.74 -12.51
CA PRO A 242 9.55 9.87 -12.57
C PRO A 242 9.91 10.90 -13.64
N GLU A 243 11.18 11.01 -14.04
CA GLU A 243 11.64 11.86 -15.15
C GLU A 243 10.99 11.52 -16.50
N ASN A 244 10.46 10.30 -16.65
CA ASN A 244 9.82 9.85 -17.87
C ASN A 244 8.29 10.04 -17.88
N LEU A 245 7.67 10.40 -16.75
CA LEU A 245 6.22 10.58 -16.67
C LEU A 245 5.66 11.58 -17.68
N PRO A 246 6.31 12.72 -17.99
CA PRO A 246 5.84 13.63 -19.02
C PRO A 246 5.74 13.00 -20.42
N GLN A 247 6.52 11.96 -20.70
CA GLN A 247 6.42 11.25 -21.99
C GLN A 247 5.14 10.39 -22.07
N PHE A 248 4.74 9.80 -20.96
CA PHE A 248 3.48 9.05 -20.88
C PHE A 248 2.27 10.00 -20.92
N GLU A 249 2.34 11.15 -20.24
CA GLU A 249 1.29 12.17 -20.28
C GLU A 249 1.03 12.72 -21.70
N ALA A 250 2.09 12.84 -22.49
CA ALA A 250 2.00 13.30 -23.88
C ALA A 250 1.48 12.24 -24.86
N ASP A 251 1.43 10.97 -24.46
CA ASP A 251 0.99 9.85 -25.30
C ASP A 251 -0.42 9.41 -24.93
N PRO A 252 -1.42 9.54 -25.82
CA PRO A 252 -2.82 9.22 -25.51
C PRO A 252 -3.10 7.74 -25.21
N ARG A 253 -2.12 6.86 -25.37
CA ARG A 253 -2.23 5.44 -24.96
C ARG A 253 -2.15 5.25 -23.45
N PHE A 254 -1.60 6.23 -22.71
CA PHE A 254 -1.31 6.11 -21.29
C PHE A 254 -2.09 7.14 -20.49
N GLN A 255 -2.30 6.81 -19.22
CA GLN A 255 -2.81 7.71 -18.18
C GLN A 255 -1.84 7.71 -17.01
N VAL A 256 -1.30 8.88 -16.68
CA VAL A 256 -0.53 9.09 -15.45
C VAL A 256 -1.48 9.51 -14.36
N LEU A 257 -1.44 8.79 -13.23
CA LEU A 257 -2.20 9.11 -12.02
C LEU A 257 -1.22 9.45 -10.91
N GLU A 258 -1.28 10.67 -10.42
CA GLU A 258 -0.59 11.08 -9.22
C GLU A 258 -1.48 10.88 -8.00
N GLY A 259 -0.93 10.31 -6.95
CA GLY A 259 -1.64 10.09 -5.70
C GLY A 259 -0.72 10.29 -4.50
N SER A 260 -1.28 10.74 -3.40
CA SER A 260 -0.59 10.78 -2.13
C SER A 260 -0.75 9.45 -1.40
N THR A 261 0.32 8.99 -0.75
CA THR A 261 0.34 7.76 0.05
C THR A 261 0.82 8.06 1.47
N GLU A 262 0.68 7.09 2.37
CA GLU A 262 1.28 7.13 3.71
C GLU A 262 2.80 6.84 3.67
N GLY A 263 3.36 6.53 2.48
CA GLY A 263 4.79 6.28 2.31
C GLY A 263 5.63 7.53 2.55
N GLU A 264 6.64 7.42 3.39
CA GLU A 264 7.51 8.52 3.79
C GLU A 264 8.97 8.24 3.47
N THR A 265 9.70 9.25 2.99
CA THR A 265 11.16 9.23 2.96
C THR A 265 11.68 10.04 4.14
N ILE A 266 12.32 9.37 5.10
CA ILE A 266 12.76 9.98 6.35
C ILE A 266 14.27 9.82 6.57
N LEU A 267 14.90 10.80 7.23
CA LEU A 267 16.22 10.69 7.80
C LEU A 267 16.09 10.27 9.27
N SER A 268 16.25 8.98 9.55
CA SER A 268 16.21 8.47 10.92
C SER A 268 17.55 8.70 11.63
N THR A 269 17.50 9.18 12.87
CA THR A 269 18.69 9.44 13.70
C THR A 269 18.68 8.58 14.95
N ASN A 270 19.84 8.04 15.34
CA ASN A 270 19.97 7.33 16.62
C ASN A 270 20.14 8.33 17.76
N ASN A 271 19.04 8.69 18.40
CA ASN A 271 18.98 9.70 19.47
C ASN A 271 19.70 9.29 20.77
N LYS A 272 20.24 8.07 20.88
CA LYS A 272 21.02 7.58 22.02
C LYS A 272 22.54 7.79 21.82
N MET A 273 22.98 8.11 20.61
CA MET A 273 24.39 8.24 20.28
C MET A 273 24.82 9.68 20.12
N PRO A 274 25.92 10.12 20.78
CA PRO A 274 26.52 11.41 20.49
C PRO A 274 26.92 11.51 19.00
N PRO A 275 26.78 12.70 18.41
CA PRO A 275 26.22 13.92 18.95
C PRO A 275 24.70 14.04 18.76
N LEU A 276 24.03 12.99 18.27
CA LEU A 276 22.60 12.98 17.95
C LEU A 276 21.69 12.87 19.20
N ASP A 277 22.26 12.59 20.37
CA ASP A 277 21.59 12.70 21.68
C ASP A 277 21.25 14.14 22.05
N ASN A 278 21.97 15.12 21.49
CA ASN A 278 21.69 16.54 21.67
C ASN A 278 20.57 17.03 20.73
N VAL A 279 19.46 17.52 21.30
CA VAL A 279 18.33 18.02 20.52
C VAL A 279 18.70 19.21 19.61
N LYS A 280 19.65 20.06 20.00
CA LYS A 280 20.11 21.19 19.15
C LYS A 280 20.78 20.70 17.89
N VAL A 281 21.55 19.60 17.98
CA VAL A 281 22.17 18.97 16.80
C VAL A 281 21.10 18.44 15.85
N ARG A 282 20.10 17.72 16.36
CA ARG A 282 19.02 17.21 15.52
C ARG A 282 18.22 18.32 14.83
N LYS A 283 17.91 19.41 15.59
CA LYS A 283 17.28 20.61 15.00
C LYS A 283 18.15 21.27 13.94
N ALA A 284 19.46 21.36 14.19
CA ALA A 284 20.40 21.91 13.22
C ALA A 284 20.41 21.12 11.92
N ILE A 285 20.41 19.77 12.00
CA ILE A 285 20.30 18.88 10.84
C ILE A 285 18.99 19.17 10.08
N ALA A 286 17.87 19.28 10.76
CA ALA A 286 16.58 19.56 10.15
C ALA A 286 16.55 20.90 9.38
N HIS A 287 17.17 21.95 9.93
CA HIS A 287 17.28 23.26 9.27
C HIS A 287 18.37 23.29 8.16
N ALA A 288 19.29 22.34 8.13
CA ALA A 288 20.34 22.26 7.09
C ALA A 288 19.84 21.59 5.79
N ILE A 289 18.70 20.88 5.83
CA ILE A 289 18.18 20.12 4.71
C ILE A 289 17.11 20.90 3.96
N ASP A 290 17.39 21.22 2.69
CA ASP A 290 16.41 21.78 1.76
C ASP A 290 15.58 20.62 1.16
N ARG A 291 14.42 20.37 1.81
CA ARG A 291 13.53 19.27 1.38
C ARG A 291 12.91 19.52 0.03
N GLN A 292 12.57 20.78 -0.29
CA GLN A 292 12.01 21.10 -1.61
C GLN A 292 13.03 20.87 -2.71
N ALA A 293 14.28 21.31 -2.50
CA ALA A 293 15.35 21.07 -3.48
C ALA A 293 15.62 19.57 -3.71
N ILE A 294 15.44 18.73 -2.67
CA ILE A 294 15.55 17.26 -2.83
C ILE A 294 14.39 16.72 -3.66
N ILE A 295 13.15 17.17 -3.39
CA ILE A 295 11.97 16.77 -4.17
C ILE A 295 12.13 17.19 -5.62
N ASP A 296 12.49 18.44 -5.88
CA ASP A 296 12.66 18.97 -7.23
C ASP A 296 13.79 18.25 -7.98
N GLY A 297 14.88 17.97 -7.26
CA GLY A 297 16.09 17.41 -7.88
C GLY A 297 16.13 15.90 -8.00
N ALA A 298 15.63 15.16 -7.01
CA ALA A 298 15.70 13.70 -6.99
C ALA A 298 14.39 13.03 -7.39
N MET A 299 13.26 13.73 -7.21
CA MET A 299 11.93 13.21 -7.49
C MET A 299 11.22 13.99 -8.60
N PHE A 300 11.92 14.88 -9.31
CA PHE A 300 11.39 15.66 -10.44
C PHE A 300 10.10 16.43 -10.09
N GLY A 301 9.99 16.90 -8.85
CA GLY A 301 8.82 17.60 -8.33
C GLY A 301 7.73 16.71 -7.73
N TYR A 302 7.80 15.40 -7.89
CA TYR A 302 6.82 14.46 -7.35
C TYR A 302 7.08 14.15 -5.87
N GLY A 303 6.43 14.88 -4.99
CA GLY A 303 6.52 14.72 -3.55
C GLY A 303 6.01 15.92 -2.79
N THR A 304 5.76 15.74 -1.50
CA THR A 304 5.30 16.79 -0.60
C THR A 304 6.15 16.80 0.67
N PRO A 305 6.74 17.96 1.08
CA PRO A 305 7.40 18.04 2.36
C PRO A 305 6.43 17.77 3.50
N ILE A 306 6.82 16.94 4.46
CA ILE A 306 6.04 16.65 5.66
C ILE A 306 6.76 17.10 6.92
N GLY A 307 5.99 17.42 7.96
CA GLY A 307 6.52 17.90 9.26
C GLY A 307 6.30 16.93 10.41
N THR A 308 5.59 15.83 10.17
CA THR A 308 5.29 14.77 11.15
C THR A 308 5.50 13.40 10.51
N HIS A 309 5.33 12.31 11.29
CA HIS A 309 5.31 10.94 10.80
C HIS A 309 3.95 10.51 10.19
N PHE A 310 3.01 11.42 10.05
CA PHE A 310 1.80 11.19 9.28
C PHE A 310 1.92 11.95 7.96
N ALA A 311 1.50 11.34 6.87
CA ALA A 311 1.42 11.97 5.56
C ALA A 311 0.09 12.72 5.38
N PRO A 312 0.00 13.71 4.46
CA PRO A 312 -1.22 14.52 4.28
C PRO A 312 -2.53 13.75 4.07
N PRO A 313 -2.56 12.52 3.48
CA PRO A 313 -3.78 11.75 3.38
C PRO A 313 -4.31 11.22 4.72
N ASN A 314 -3.46 11.16 5.74
CA ASN A 314 -3.86 10.69 7.07
C ASN A 314 -4.73 11.72 7.76
N PRO A 315 -5.91 11.36 8.31
CA PRO A 315 -6.81 12.31 9.00
C PRO A 315 -6.19 12.94 10.26
N ASP A 316 -5.15 12.31 10.84
CA ASP A 316 -4.43 12.82 12.02
C ASP A 316 -3.20 13.66 11.62
N TYR A 317 -2.99 13.92 10.33
CA TYR A 317 -1.89 14.77 9.86
C TYR A 317 -2.01 16.20 10.39
N VAL A 318 -0.90 16.71 10.91
CA VAL A 318 -0.76 18.13 11.28
C VAL A 318 0.45 18.68 10.53
N ASP A 319 0.25 19.77 9.79
CA ASP A 319 1.36 20.45 9.13
C ASP A 319 2.26 21.16 10.13
N LEU A 320 3.41 20.59 10.41
CA LEU A 320 4.49 21.15 11.23
C LEU A 320 5.75 21.44 10.42
N THR A 321 5.66 21.54 9.10
CA THR A 321 6.81 21.78 8.21
C THR A 321 7.56 23.07 8.58
N SER A 322 6.85 24.10 9.06
CA SER A 322 7.43 25.37 9.50
C SER A 322 8.41 25.24 10.68
N ASN A 323 8.32 24.17 11.47
CA ASN A 323 9.23 23.91 12.60
C ASN A 323 10.65 23.53 12.16
N SER A 324 10.85 23.25 10.88
CA SER A 324 12.13 22.80 10.30
C SER A 324 12.34 23.34 8.89
N ASN A 325 12.00 24.61 8.66
CA ASN A 325 12.31 25.31 7.42
C ASN A 325 13.81 25.26 7.14
N TYR A 326 14.17 25.21 5.85
CA TYR A 326 15.55 25.31 5.43
C TYR A 326 16.13 26.67 5.87
N ASP A 327 17.07 26.66 6.82
CA ASP A 327 17.75 27.83 7.38
C ASP A 327 19.19 27.46 7.79
N PRO A 328 20.15 27.52 6.85
CA PRO A 328 21.53 27.19 7.14
C PRO A 328 22.17 28.07 8.22
N GLU A 329 21.74 29.31 8.38
CA GLU A 329 22.30 30.19 9.39
C GLU A 329 21.82 29.82 10.80
N LEU A 330 20.53 29.50 10.94
CA LEU A 330 20.01 28.94 12.19
C LEU A 330 20.65 27.58 12.51
N SER A 331 20.86 26.73 11.51
CA SER A 331 21.58 25.47 11.67
C SER A 331 22.98 25.67 12.25
N LYS A 332 23.79 26.60 11.70
CA LYS A 332 25.12 26.94 12.21
C LYS A 332 25.07 27.45 13.66
N LYS A 333 24.11 28.32 13.95
CA LYS A 333 23.89 28.87 15.30
C LYS A 333 23.58 27.75 16.30
N LEU A 334 22.67 26.84 15.99
CA LEU A 334 22.29 25.72 16.85
C LEU A 334 23.47 24.76 17.10
N LEU A 335 24.30 24.51 16.09
CA LEU A 335 25.53 23.74 16.25
C LEU A 335 26.55 24.45 17.14
N ALA A 336 26.73 25.74 16.96
CA ALA A 336 27.60 26.52 17.83
C ALA A 336 27.14 26.51 19.31
N GLU A 337 25.84 26.60 19.53
CA GLU A 337 25.24 26.48 20.88
C GLU A 337 25.33 25.07 21.47
N ALA A 338 25.40 24.04 20.63
CA ALA A 338 25.55 22.65 21.06
C ALA A 338 27.01 22.30 21.44
N GLN A 339 27.98 23.11 21.04
CA GLN A 339 29.43 22.87 21.16
C GLN A 339 29.95 23.05 22.59
N ASN A 340 29.59 22.18 23.51
CA ASN A 340 30.33 22.06 24.76
C ASN A 340 31.60 21.19 24.54
N GLY A 341 32.56 21.68 23.68
CA GLY A 341 33.90 21.07 23.57
C GLY A 341 34.23 20.17 22.35
N HIS A 342 33.34 19.94 21.42
CA HIS A 342 33.59 19.03 20.26
C HIS A 342 33.50 19.72 18.89
N GLN A 343 34.28 20.76 18.69
CA GLN A 343 34.18 21.69 17.53
C GLN A 343 34.36 21.02 16.15
N THR A 344 35.22 20.02 16.04
CA THR A 344 35.58 19.39 14.76
C THR A 344 34.52 18.42 14.23
N GLU A 345 33.79 17.74 15.10
CA GLU A 345 32.80 16.71 14.73
C GLU A 345 31.51 17.36 14.24
N TYR A 346 31.04 18.41 14.90
CA TYR A 346 29.85 19.17 14.50
C TYR A 346 30.03 19.88 13.15
N HIS A 347 31.22 20.39 12.86
CA HIS A 347 31.51 20.97 11.55
C HIS A 347 31.45 19.92 10.42
N ARG A 348 31.95 18.71 10.67
CA ARG A 348 31.85 17.59 9.70
C ARG A 348 30.43 17.19 9.42
N ILE A 349 29.54 17.14 10.42
CA ILE A 349 28.12 16.82 10.25
C ILE A 349 27.43 17.88 9.39
N PHE A 350 27.64 19.16 9.71
CA PHE A 350 27.08 20.28 8.95
C PHE A 350 27.51 20.25 7.49
N VAL A 351 28.81 20.09 7.23
CA VAL A 351 29.36 19.99 5.87
C VAL A 351 28.80 18.78 5.13
N ARG A 352 28.62 17.63 5.78
CA ARG A 352 28.03 16.44 5.16
C ARG A 352 26.56 16.64 4.84
N CYS A 353 25.78 17.27 5.69
CA CYS A 353 24.37 17.57 5.41
C CYS A 353 24.22 18.57 4.26
N LEU A 354 25.03 19.62 4.22
CA LEU A 354 25.08 20.58 3.10
C LEU A 354 25.56 19.93 1.82
N ILE A 355 26.58 19.05 1.88
CA ILE A 355 27.06 18.30 0.70
C ILE A 355 26.01 17.34 0.21
N ALA A 356 25.27 16.63 1.07
CA ALA A 356 24.18 15.78 0.65
C ALA A 356 23.08 16.57 -0.09
N SER A 357 22.69 17.71 0.45
CA SER A 357 21.73 18.62 -0.21
C SER A 357 22.31 19.20 -1.54
N ALA A 358 23.59 19.55 -1.56
CA ALA A 358 24.26 20.09 -2.76
C ALA A 358 24.56 19.02 -3.82
N ILE A 359 24.85 17.78 -3.42
CA ILE A 359 25.04 16.66 -4.36
C ILE A 359 23.75 16.35 -5.10
N VAL A 360 22.61 16.34 -4.41
CA VAL A 360 21.30 16.20 -5.06
C VAL A 360 21.07 17.33 -6.07
N GLN A 361 21.41 18.57 -5.73
CA GLN A 361 21.33 19.71 -6.67
C GLN A 361 22.32 19.62 -7.83
N ALA A 362 23.48 18.99 -7.64
CA ALA A 362 24.52 18.85 -8.68
C ALA A 362 24.30 17.67 -9.64
N LEU A 363 23.59 16.64 -9.19
CA LEU A 363 23.23 15.47 -10.03
C LEU A 363 22.08 15.77 -10.99
N VAL A 364 21.41 16.91 -10.82
CA VAL A 364 20.24 17.34 -11.61
C VAL A 364 20.59 18.42 -12.66
N ARG A 365 21.83 18.91 -12.70
CA ARG A 365 22.36 19.77 -13.76
C ARG A 365 23.17 18.97 -14.76
#